data_ef0f506e16adce61b7e5c187faae11aa
#
_entry.id   ef0f506e16adce61b7e5c187faae11aa
#
_cell.length_a   1.000
_cell.length_b   1.000
_cell.length_c   1.000
_cell.angle_alpha   90.00
_cell.angle_beta   90.00
_cell.angle_gamma   90.00
#
_symmetry.space_group_name_H-M   'P 1'
#
loop_
_entity.id
_entity.type
_entity.pdbx_description
1 polymer ?
#
loop_
_entity_poly.entity_id
_entity_poly.type
_entity_poly.pdbx_seq_one_letter_code
_entity_poly.pdbx_strand_id
1 'polypeptide(L)'
;MNLLIKKLVKKKLKISFAESCTGGMLSSAITSISGASKVFNIGLITYSNHAKIKFLKVNKNIIEKYGAVSHECCFAMVKNLSKISKANINVSITGIAGPNGGTKQKPVGLVFIGIKKGNKIVIKKNLFNSKNRKAIQKATVKKALQLVNSII
;
A
#
# COMPACT_ATOMS: atom_id res chain seq x y z
N MET A 1 -17.04 3.92 -1.65
CA MET A 1 -16.19 3.85 -0.44
C MET A 1 -16.97 3.48 0.82
N ASN A 2 -18.10 4.13 1.12
CA ASN A 2 -18.98 3.70 2.24
C ASN A 2 -19.39 2.21 2.19
N LEU A 3 -19.61 1.69 0.98
CA LEU A 3 -19.95 0.27 0.79
C LEU A 3 -18.80 -0.67 1.21
N LEU A 4 -17.55 -0.27 0.99
CA LEU A 4 -16.36 -1.04 1.43
C LEU A 4 -16.32 -1.18 2.95
N ILE A 5 -16.50 -0.07 3.69
CA ILE A 5 -16.55 -0.10 5.16
C ILE A 5 -17.69 -0.98 5.65
N LYS A 6 -18.90 -0.83 5.09
CA LYS A 6 -20.04 -1.69 5.43
C LYS A 6 -19.76 -3.18 5.22
N LYS A 7 -19.11 -3.55 4.09
CA LYS A 7 -18.72 -4.94 3.82
C LYS A 7 -17.70 -5.46 4.84
N LEU A 8 -16.66 -4.67 5.14
CA LEU A 8 -15.64 -5.04 6.13
C LEU A 8 -16.26 -5.24 7.53
N VAL A 9 -17.14 -4.33 7.96
CA VAL A 9 -17.87 -4.43 9.23
C VAL A 9 -18.73 -5.70 9.26
N LYS A 10 -19.56 -5.92 8.23
CA LYS A 10 -20.42 -7.10 8.13
C LYS A 10 -19.64 -8.41 8.22
N LYS A 11 -18.45 -8.45 7.59
CA LYS A 11 -17.58 -9.65 7.60
C LYS A 11 -16.61 -9.69 8.80
N LYS A 12 -16.66 -8.73 9.72
CA LYS A 12 -15.76 -8.59 10.89
C LYS A 12 -14.28 -8.58 10.48
N LEU A 13 -13.95 -7.96 9.34
CA LEU A 13 -12.60 -7.90 8.81
C LEU A 13 -11.91 -6.58 9.19
N LYS A 14 -10.68 -6.69 9.67
CA LYS A 14 -9.78 -5.56 9.92
C LYS A 14 -8.81 -5.37 8.75
N ILE A 15 -8.47 -4.10 8.47
CA ILE A 15 -7.55 -3.72 7.39
C ILE A 15 -6.43 -2.84 7.93
N SER A 16 -5.23 -2.99 7.36
CA SER A 16 -4.04 -2.19 7.70
C SER A 16 -3.25 -1.81 6.45
N PHE A 17 -2.54 -0.68 6.53
CA PHE A 17 -1.80 -0.14 5.41
C PHE A 17 -0.34 0.16 5.74
N ALA A 18 0.55 -0.09 4.76
CA ALA A 18 1.93 0.39 4.73
C ALA A 18 2.11 1.24 3.47
N GLU A 19 2.19 2.54 3.64
CA GLU A 19 2.25 3.51 2.55
C GLU A 19 3.66 4.09 2.39
N SER A 20 4.06 4.30 1.14
CA SER A 20 5.24 5.05 0.80
C SER A 20 4.86 6.25 -0.09
N CYS A 21 4.79 6.10 -1.41
CA CYS A 21 4.55 7.21 -2.32
C CYS A 21 3.19 7.90 -2.17
N THR A 22 2.21 7.27 -1.54
CA THR A 22 0.89 7.85 -1.25
C THR A 22 0.85 8.69 0.02
N GLY A 23 1.87 8.57 0.89
CA GLY A 23 2.09 9.48 2.02
C GLY A 23 0.93 9.59 3.03
N GLY A 24 0.16 8.53 3.23
CA GLY A 24 -1.00 8.51 4.14
C GLY A 24 -2.35 8.73 3.46
N MET A 25 -2.38 8.96 2.15
CA MET A 25 -3.64 9.22 1.43
C MET A 25 -4.59 8.01 1.45
N LEU A 26 -4.09 6.77 1.45
CA LEU A 26 -4.93 5.58 1.54
C LEU A 26 -5.54 5.46 2.94
N SER A 27 -4.76 5.70 3.98
CA SER A 27 -5.21 5.75 5.36
C SER A 27 -6.24 6.86 5.57
N SER A 28 -5.97 8.08 5.08
CA SER A 28 -6.90 9.21 5.11
C SER A 28 -8.21 8.90 4.38
N ALA A 29 -8.14 8.25 3.20
CA ALA A 29 -9.33 7.88 2.42
C ALA A 29 -10.25 6.91 3.18
N ILE A 30 -9.73 6.02 4.00
CA ILE A 30 -10.53 5.12 4.84
C ILE A 30 -11.04 5.86 6.08
N THR A 31 -10.17 6.59 6.77
CA THR A 31 -10.52 7.24 8.05
C THR A 31 -11.49 8.41 7.89
N SER A 32 -11.59 8.99 6.70
CA SER A 32 -12.61 10.01 6.38
C SER A 32 -14.06 9.48 6.36
N ILE A 33 -14.25 8.17 6.50
CA ILE A 33 -15.58 7.54 6.44
C ILE A 33 -16.04 7.16 7.83
N SER A 34 -17.26 7.51 8.19
CA SER A 34 -17.88 7.09 9.45
C SER A 34 -17.88 5.55 9.57
N GLY A 35 -17.48 5.06 10.74
CA GLY A 35 -17.34 3.63 11.00
C GLY A 35 -15.95 3.05 10.66
N ALA A 36 -15.02 3.87 10.18
CA ALA A 36 -13.65 3.43 9.88
C ALA A 36 -12.93 2.81 11.10
N SER A 37 -13.15 3.33 12.31
CA SER A 37 -12.56 2.80 13.55
C SER A 37 -12.94 1.34 13.84
N LYS A 38 -14.06 0.88 13.28
CA LYS A 38 -14.49 -0.53 13.42
C LYS A 38 -13.66 -1.48 12.57
N VAL A 39 -12.97 -0.99 11.54
CA VAL A 39 -12.28 -1.83 10.53
C VAL A 39 -10.81 -1.47 10.32
N PHE A 40 -10.43 -0.21 10.45
CA PHE A 40 -9.07 0.25 10.26
C PHE A 40 -8.24 0.04 11.52
N ASN A 41 -7.15 -0.70 11.42
CA ASN A 41 -6.33 -1.06 12.57
C ASN A 41 -5.07 -0.21 12.69
N ILE A 42 -4.24 -0.15 11.62
CA ILE A 42 -3.00 0.61 11.62
C ILE A 42 -2.65 1.11 10.22
N GLY A 43 -2.12 2.33 10.13
CA GLY A 43 -1.50 2.89 8.94
C GLY A 43 -0.07 3.32 9.23
N LEU A 44 0.90 2.74 8.54
CA LEU A 44 2.31 3.07 8.64
C LEU A 44 2.76 3.82 7.39
N ILE A 45 3.25 5.04 7.55
CA ILE A 45 3.86 5.82 6.47
C ILE A 45 5.37 5.56 6.53
N THR A 46 5.84 4.60 5.73
CA THR A 46 7.25 4.22 5.64
C THR A 46 7.87 4.83 4.38
N TYR A 47 8.02 6.15 4.41
CA TYR A 47 8.37 6.95 3.24
C TYR A 47 9.83 6.74 2.80
N SER A 48 10.76 6.72 3.75
CA SER A 48 12.19 6.49 3.50
C SER A 48 12.57 5.00 3.52
N ASN A 49 13.72 4.66 2.94
CA ASN A 49 14.29 3.31 3.04
C ASN A 49 14.57 2.94 4.50
N HIS A 50 15.08 3.90 5.28
CA HIS A 50 15.29 3.72 6.72
C HIS A 50 14.00 3.34 7.45
N ALA A 51 12.88 4.04 7.16
CA ALA A 51 11.59 3.73 7.76
C ALA A 51 11.09 2.32 7.38
N LYS A 52 11.27 1.90 6.13
CA LYS A 52 10.94 0.53 5.68
C LYS A 52 11.72 -0.53 6.45
N ILE A 53 13.01 -0.30 6.66
CA ILE A 53 13.90 -1.22 7.39
C ILE A 53 13.53 -1.21 8.89
N LYS A 54 13.47 -0.03 9.51
CA LYS A 54 13.29 0.12 10.95
C LYS A 54 11.92 -0.35 11.43
N PHE A 55 10.85 0.10 10.79
CA PHE A 55 9.47 -0.12 11.26
C PHE A 55 8.78 -1.32 10.63
N LEU A 56 9.00 -1.56 9.33
CA LEU A 56 8.43 -2.73 8.64
C LEU A 56 9.40 -3.92 8.58
N LYS A 57 10.61 -3.79 9.10
CA LYS A 57 11.61 -4.87 9.08
C LYS A 57 11.88 -5.43 7.68
N VAL A 58 11.79 -4.56 6.66
CA VAL A 58 12.22 -4.92 5.31
C VAL A 58 13.72 -5.16 5.32
N ASN A 59 14.17 -6.30 4.80
CA ASN A 59 15.59 -6.59 4.77
C ASN A 59 16.32 -5.56 3.89
N LYS A 60 17.39 -4.97 4.43
CA LYS A 60 18.23 -3.99 3.72
C LYS A 60 18.71 -4.50 2.36
N ASN A 61 19.11 -5.76 2.28
CA ASN A 61 19.58 -6.39 1.05
C ASN A 61 18.52 -6.41 -0.06
N ILE A 62 17.22 -6.49 0.29
CA ILE A 62 16.14 -6.40 -0.70
C ILE A 62 16.11 -5.01 -1.33
N ILE A 63 16.26 -3.97 -0.51
CA ILE A 63 16.26 -2.58 -0.99
C ILE A 63 17.53 -2.30 -1.80
N GLU A 64 18.69 -2.79 -1.37
CA GLU A 64 19.96 -2.61 -2.09
C GLU A 64 19.97 -3.33 -3.43
N LYS A 65 19.47 -4.55 -3.48
CA LYS A 65 19.48 -5.39 -4.70
C LYS A 65 18.39 -5.00 -5.71
N TYR A 66 17.16 -4.76 -5.25
CA TYR A 66 15.99 -4.55 -6.11
C TYR A 66 15.47 -3.12 -6.12
N GLY A 67 15.91 -2.30 -5.15
CA GLY A 67 15.40 -0.95 -4.91
C GLY A 67 14.11 -0.94 -4.10
N ALA A 68 13.80 0.22 -3.52
CA ALA A 68 12.57 0.40 -2.74
C ALA A 68 11.30 0.28 -3.59
N VAL A 69 11.38 0.63 -4.87
CA VAL A 69 10.28 0.49 -5.84
C VAL A 69 10.51 -0.80 -6.62
N SER A 70 10.03 -1.91 -6.05
CA SER A 70 10.16 -3.25 -6.61
C SER A 70 9.05 -4.17 -6.11
N HIS A 71 8.84 -5.27 -6.82
CA HIS A 71 7.95 -6.35 -6.40
C HIS A 71 8.39 -6.92 -5.04
N GLU A 72 9.69 -7.16 -4.89
CA GLU A 72 10.31 -7.78 -3.71
C GLU A 72 10.16 -6.89 -2.47
N CYS A 73 10.38 -5.59 -2.61
CA CYS A 73 10.19 -4.64 -1.52
C CYS A 73 8.70 -4.54 -1.13
N CYS A 74 7.80 -4.42 -2.10
CA CYS A 74 6.37 -4.39 -1.87
C CYS A 74 5.86 -5.66 -1.17
N PHE A 75 6.35 -6.84 -1.59
CA PHE A 75 6.06 -8.12 -0.96
C PHE A 75 6.54 -8.16 0.49
N ALA A 76 7.79 -7.76 0.76
CA ALA A 76 8.33 -7.70 2.11
C ALA A 76 7.52 -6.74 3.00
N MET A 77 7.14 -5.58 2.47
CA MET A 77 6.31 -4.60 3.18
C MET A 77 4.97 -5.20 3.61
N VAL A 78 4.21 -5.81 2.71
CA VAL A 78 2.87 -6.35 3.05
C VAL A 78 2.95 -7.58 3.94
N LYS A 79 3.94 -8.45 3.72
CA LYS A 79 4.19 -9.64 4.56
C LYS A 79 4.50 -9.24 5.99
N ASN A 80 5.39 -8.27 6.17
CA ASN A 80 5.81 -7.83 7.50
C ASN A 80 4.74 -6.96 8.18
N LEU A 81 4.02 -6.12 7.43
CA LEU A 81 2.86 -5.41 7.95
C LEU A 81 1.86 -6.39 8.58
N SER A 82 1.58 -7.51 7.92
CA SER A 82 0.61 -8.48 8.43
C SER A 82 1.02 -9.12 9.76
N LYS A 83 2.32 -9.25 10.01
CA LYS A 83 2.84 -9.74 11.30
C LYS A 83 2.70 -8.70 12.41
N ILE A 84 2.88 -7.42 12.07
CA ILE A 84 2.78 -6.30 13.01
C ILE A 84 1.32 -6.01 13.36
N SER A 85 0.48 -5.90 12.34
CA SER A 85 -0.91 -5.44 12.48
C SER A 85 -1.86 -6.53 12.95
N LYS A 86 -1.57 -7.79 12.63
CA LYS A 86 -2.47 -8.94 12.79
C LYS A 86 -3.86 -8.73 12.15
N ALA A 87 -3.97 -7.77 11.22
CA ALA A 87 -5.22 -7.52 10.50
C ALA A 87 -5.49 -8.61 9.46
N ASN A 88 -6.77 -8.82 9.15
CA ASN A 88 -7.20 -9.83 8.17
C ASN A 88 -6.74 -9.48 6.75
N ILE A 89 -6.73 -8.17 6.42
CA ILE A 89 -6.32 -7.64 5.13
C ILE A 89 -5.22 -6.60 5.35
N ASN A 90 -4.12 -6.77 4.63
CA ASN A 90 -3.00 -5.85 4.70
C ASN A 90 -2.66 -5.37 3.30
N VAL A 91 -2.38 -4.07 3.16
CA VAL A 91 -2.03 -3.45 1.87
C VAL A 91 -0.71 -2.73 2.01
N SER A 92 0.20 -2.93 1.08
CA SER A 92 1.43 -2.14 0.96
C SER A 92 1.47 -1.39 -0.36
N ILE A 93 2.06 -0.20 -0.36
CA ILE A 93 2.24 0.62 -1.55
C ILE A 93 3.67 1.15 -1.58
N THR A 94 4.36 0.92 -2.69
CA THR A 94 5.64 1.57 -3.01
C THR A 94 5.67 1.95 -4.48
N GLY A 95 6.24 3.11 -4.83
CA GLY A 95 6.21 3.59 -6.21
C GLY A 95 6.85 4.95 -6.39
N ILE A 96 6.83 5.43 -7.63
CA ILE A 96 7.37 6.72 -8.07
C ILE A 96 6.21 7.62 -8.50
N ALA A 97 5.80 8.51 -7.61
CA ALA A 97 4.70 9.45 -7.88
C ALA A 97 5.13 10.66 -8.72
N GLY A 98 6.44 10.86 -8.91
CA GLY A 98 6.97 11.96 -9.69
C GLY A 98 6.92 13.34 -8.97
N PRO A 99 7.26 14.44 -9.68
CA PRO A 99 7.71 14.48 -11.08
C PRO A 99 9.12 13.88 -11.27
N ASN A 100 9.95 13.88 -10.22
CA ASN A 100 11.31 13.37 -10.19
C ASN A 100 11.40 11.91 -9.73
N GLY A 101 12.61 11.31 -9.78
CA GLY A 101 12.89 9.98 -9.25
C GLY A 101 12.60 8.84 -10.21
N GLY A 102 12.09 9.12 -11.42
CA GLY A 102 11.93 8.13 -12.47
C GLY A 102 13.22 7.85 -13.23
N THR A 103 13.37 6.60 -13.67
CA THR A 103 14.42 6.17 -14.61
C THR A 103 13.78 5.49 -15.82
N LYS A 104 14.58 5.15 -16.85
CA LYS A 104 14.09 4.41 -18.02
C LYS A 104 13.49 3.05 -17.61
N GLN A 105 14.10 2.35 -16.65
CA GLN A 105 13.64 1.05 -16.14
C GLN A 105 12.49 1.18 -15.12
N LYS A 106 12.48 2.28 -14.36
CA LYS A 106 11.46 2.56 -13.34
C LYS A 106 10.88 3.95 -13.56
N PRO A 107 9.96 4.13 -14.52
CA PRO A 107 9.46 5.45 -14.87
C PRO A 107 8.54 6.03 -13.79
N VAL A 108 8.33 7.34 -13.84
CA VAL A 108 7.28 8.02 -13.06
C VAL A 108 5.93 7.37 -13.36
N GLY A 109 5.12 7.12 -12.33
CA GLY A 109 3.86 6.41 -12.43
C GLY A 109 3.96 4.91 -12.15
N LEU A 110 5.18 4.35 -12.05
CA LEU A 110 5.37 2.95 -11.64
C LEU A 110 5.04 2.80 -10.15
N VAL A 111 4.05 1.97 -9.84
CA VAL A 111 3.61 1.68 -8.48
C VAL A 111 3.34 0.18 -8.31
N PHE A 112 3.86 -0.38 -7.24
CA PHE A 112 3.52 -1.72 -6.78
C PHE A 112 2.52 -1.62 -5.62
N ILE A 113 1.44 -2.40 -5.71
CA ILE A 113 0.42 -2.53 -4.65
C ILE A 113 0.40 -3.99 -4.23
N GLY A 114 0.74 -4.23 -2.98
CA GLY A 114 0.71 -5.55 -2.36
C GLY A 114 -0.53 -5.72 -1.50
N ILE A 115 -1.19 -6.88 -1.61
CA ILE A 115 -2.32 -7.24 -0.76
C ILE A 115 -2.09 -8.62 -0.16
N LYS A 116 -2.28 -8.73 1.15
CA LYS A 116 -2.28 -10.00 1.87
C LYS A 116 -3.64 -10.20 2.53
N LYS A 117 -4.25 -11.36 2.27
CA LYS A 117 -5.45 -11.86 2.97
C LYS A 117 -5.25 -13.33 3.30
N GLY A 118 -5.33 -13.69 4.57
CA GLY A 118 -4.94 -15.03 5.01
C GLY A 118 -3.50 -15.37 4.62
N ASN A 119 -3.30 -16.52 3.99
CA ASN A 119 -1.97 -16.94 3.50
C ASN A 119 -1.64 -16.41 2.09
N LYS A 120 -2.61 -15.84 1.38
CA LYS A 120 -2.41 -15.36 0.02
C LYS A 120 -1.83 -13.96 0.01
N ILE A 121 -0.73 -13.77 -0.75
CA ILE A 121 -0.14 -12.48 -1.05
C ILE A 121 -0.16 -12.28 -2.56
N VAL A 122 -0.62 -11.13 -3.01
CA VAL A 122 -0.64 -10.73 -4.43
C VAL A 122 0.00 -9.36 -4.55
N ILE A 123 0.94 -9.22 -5.47
CA ILE A 123 1.57 -7.94 -5.83
C ILE A 123 1.12 -7.55 -7.23
N LYS A 124 0.54 -6.37 -7.36
CA LYS A 124 0.13 -5.80 -8.65
C LYS A 124 1.06 -4.66 -9.03
N LYS A 125 1.73 -4.83 -10.16
CA LYS A 125 2.50 -3.77 -10.82
C LYS A 125 1.53 -2.90 -11.62
N ASN A 126 1.61 -1.58 -11.45
CA ASN A 126 0.80 -0.60 -12.16
C ASN A 126 1.73 0.45 -12.76
N LEU A 127 1.37 0.94 -13.94
CA LEU A 127 2.01 2.10 -14.56
C LEU A 127 0.91 3.12 -14.85
N PHE A 128 0.86 4.18 -14.04
CA PHE A 128 -0.11 5.25 -14.22
C PHE A 128 0.43 6.29 -15.21
N ASN A 129 -0.29 6.50 -16.29
CA ASN A 129 0.08 7.46 -17.31
C ASN A 129 -0.29 8.90 -16.89
N SER A 130 0.53 9.51 -16.04
CA SER A 130 0.41 10.91 -15.65
C SER A 130 1.78 11.44 -15.22
N LYS A 131 2.03 12.73 -15.46
CA LYS A 131 3.19 13.46 -14.93
C LYS A 131 2.86 14.21 -13.62
N ASN A 132 1.58 14.25 -13.24
CA ASN A 132 1.12 14.92 -12.04
C ASN A 132 1.18 13.99 -10.83
N ARG A 133 2.00 14.34 -9.86
CA ARG A 133 2.18 13.59 -8.61
C ARG A 133 0.86 13.30 -7.88
N LYS A 134 0.00 14.31 -7.70
CA LYS A 134 -1.30 14.14 -7.03
C LYS A 134 -2.22 13.20 -7.80
N ALA A 135 -2.21 13.26 -9.13
CA ALA A 135 -3.01 12.37 -9.97
C ALA A 135 -2.55 10.91 -9.82
N ILE A 136 -1.24 10.64 -9.81
CA ILE A 136 -0.68 9.30 -9.58
C ILE A 136 -1.04 8.79 -8.20
N GLN A 137 -0.90 9.62 -7.16
CA GLN A 137 -1.27 9.24 -5.80
C GLN A 137 -2.76 8.90 -5.68
N LYS A 138 -3.67 9.74 -6.24
CA LYS A 138 -5.11 9.48 -6.25
C LYS A 138 -5.46 8.20 -7.02
N ALA A 139 -4.87 7.99 -8.20
CA ALA A 139 -5.07 6.78 -8.99
C ALA A 139 -4.60 5.52 -8.25
N THR A 140 -3.48 5.61 -7.54
CA THR A 140 -2.94 4.54 -6.70
C THR A 140 -3.91 4.18 -5.57
N VAL A 141 -4.41 5.18 -4.84
CA VAL A 141 -5.40 4.97 -3.76
C VAL A 141 -6.67 4.32 -4.30
N LYS A 142 -7.22 4.85 -5.41
CA LYS A 142 -8.40 4.28 -6.07
C LYS A 142 -8.17 2.81 -6.45
N LYS A 143 -7.01 2.50 -7.06
CA LYS A 143 -6.66 1.13 -7.46
C LYS A 143 -6.50 0.20 -6.25
N ALA A 144 -5.86 0.65 -5.18
CA ALA A 144 -5.71 -0.14 -3.96
C ALA A 144 -7.07 -0.49 -3.34
N LEU A 145 -7.99 0.48 -3.25
CA LEU A 145 -9.35 0.25 -2.74
C LEU A 145 -10.18 -0.69 -3.62
N GLN A 146 -10.05 -0.59 -4.96
CA GLN A 146 -10.67 -1.53 -5.91
C GLN A 146 -10.16 -2.96 -5.68
N LEU A 147 -8.84 -3.14 -5.54
CA LEU A 147 -8.23 -4.44 -5.28
C LEU A 147 -8.67 -5.02 -3.93
N VAL A 148 -8.78 -4.20 -2.89
CA VAL A 148 -9.33 -4.64 -1.61
C VAL A 148 -10.79 -5.07 -1.77
N ASN A 149 -11.63 -4.27 -2.45
CA ASN A 149 -13.04 -4.60 -2.65
C ASN A 149 -13.26 -5.90 -3.44
N SER A 150 -12.35 -6.24 -4.36
CA SER A 150 -12.45 -7.47 -5.16
C SER A 150 -12.15 -8.76 -4.40
N ILE A 151 -11.53 -8.66 -3.21
CA ILE A 151 -11.17 -9.83 -2.40
C ILE A 151 -12.03 -10.03 -1.15
N ILE A 152 -13.00 -9.14 -0.91
CA ILE A 152 -13.93 -9.21 0.22
C ILE A 152 -15.35 -9.48 -0.25
#